data_2f85fe7bf0ea7683b01ea1822ed86878
#
_entry.id   2f85fe7bf0ea7683b01ea1822ed86878
#
_cell.length_a   1.000
_cell.length_b   1.000
_cell.length_c   1.000
_cell.angle_alpha   90.00
_cell.angle_beta   90.00
_cell.angle_gamma   90.00
#
_symmetry.space_group_name_H-M   'P 1'
#
loop_
_entity.id
_entity.type
_entity.pdbx_description
1 polymer ?
#
loop_
_entity_poly.entity_id
_entity_poly.type
_entity_poly.pdbx_seq_one_letter_code
_entity_poly.pdbx_strand_id
1 'polypeptide(L)'
;ETIVVDNASTDNSVASVRSNYPNVKLIENDKNYGYAGGCNIGAEAASGDFLIFLNNDTVQEKDWISNLIKTINSDDKIAAVQPKILNYYDRNVFDYAGGSGGHMDIYCFPFARGRIFSFQENDEGQYNNKEKCFWSSGTCFMVRRELFQKAGGFDESFFAHMEEIDLCWRLYAMGFEVWVEPDSVVYHKNALTLPMYSHKKYYLNHRNSLLMLLGNYSIKNIFLIGIPRLILEKIACFYSILMLDWRHFTAILRSLFWIIFHPNVIMKKRKSFSKIRTITDKKIMENMMQSSIVIKYYLLKKQAYLDILSK
;
A
#
# COMPACT_ATOMS: atom_id res chain seq x y z
N GLU A 1 -11.48 7.68 -19.48
CA GLU A 1 -10.21 8.27 -19.94
C GLU A 1 -9.00 7.50 -19.43
N THR A 2 -7.90 7.54 -20.17
CA THR A 2 -6.61 6.98 -19.75
C THR A 2 -5.58 8.11 -19.66
N ILE A 3 -4.91 8.21 -18.51
CA ILE A 3 -3.88 9.21 -18.25
C ILE A 3 -2.58 8.47 -17.94
N VAL A 4 -1.55 8.74 -18.72
CA VAL A 4 -0.19 8.26 -18.47
C VAL A 4 0.62 9.40 -17.89
N VAL A 5 1.23 9.16 -16.73
CA VAL A 5 2.12 10.14 -16.09
C VAL A 5 3.55 9.63 -16.19
N ASP A 6 4.35 10.32 -16.96
CA ASP A 6 5.79 10.07 -17.05
C ASP A 6 6.55 10.81 -15.96
N ASN A 7 7.28 10.09 -15.14
CA ASN A 7 8.06 10.65 -14.03
C ASN A 7 9.51 10.96 -14.42
N ALA A 8 9.70 11.66 -15.53
CA ALA A 8 11.00 12.02 -16.12
C ALA A 8 11.80 10.78 -16.56
N SER A 9 11.20 9.93 -17.37
CA SER A 9 11.90 8.78 -18.00
C SER A 9 13.02 9.25 -18.92
N THR A 10 14.11 8.50 -18.95
CA THR A 10 15.30 8.79 -19.78
C THR A 10 15.40 7.87 -20.99
N ASP A 11 14.42 7.00 -21.19
CA ASP A 11 14.31 6.06 -22.31
C ASP A 11 13.26 6.54 -23.34
N ASN A 12 12.90 5.66 -24.27
CA ASN A 12 11.92 5.97 -25.32
C ASN A 12 10.44 5.87 -24.87
N SER A 13 10.14 5.77 -23.59
CA SER A 13 8.77 5.57 -23.09
C SER A 13 7.83 6.68 -23.57
N VAL A 14 8.20 7.95 -23.41
CA VAL A 14 7.41 9.11 -23.83
C VAL A 14 7.13 9.09 -25.33
N ALA A 15 8.15 8.89 -26.15
CA ALA A 15 8.01 8.83 -27.61
C ALA A 15 7.13 7.67 -28.04
N SER A 16 7.25 6.51 -27.37
CA SER A 16 6.44 5.33 -27.63
C SER A 16 4.95 5.57 -27.31
N VAL A 17 4.65 6.20 -26.18
CA VAL A 17 3.25 6.52 -25.83
C VAL A 17 2.65 7.49 -26.83
N ARG A 18 3.35 8.57 -27.19
CA ARG A 18 2.86 9.54 -28.17
C ARG A 18 2.57 8.95 -29.54
N SER A 19 3.44 8.07 -30.04
CA SER A 19 3.29 7.50 -31.38
C SER A 19 2.24 6.39 -31.45
N ASN A 20 2.18 5.53 -30.42
CA ASN A 20 1.33 4.34 -30.47
C ASN A 20 -0.06 4.55 -29.82
N TYR A 21 -0.19 5.56 -28.95
CA TYR A 21 -1.43 5.80 -28.18
C TYR A 21 -1.85 7.29 -28.20
N PRO A 22 -2.15 7.87 -29.37
CA PRO A 22 -2.41 9.31 -29.52
C PRO A 22 -3.63 9.82 -28.75
N ASN A 23 -4.55 8.93 -28.35
CA ASN A 23 -5.76 9.28 -27.59
C ASN A 23 -5.52 9.24 -26.05
N VAL A 24 -4.35 8.84 -25.59
CA VAL A 24 -4.01 8.81 -24.18
C VAL A 24 -3.52 10.20 -23.74
N LYS A 25 -4.03 10.71 -22.64
CA LYS A 25 -3.53 11.93 -22.03
C LYS A 25 -2.16 11.67 -21.40
N LEU A 26 -1.10 12.17 -22.02
CA LEU A 26 0.26 12.05 -21.50
C LEU A 26 0.64 13.31 -20.73
N ILE A 27 1.09 13.13 -19.49
CA ILE A 27 1.62 14.18 -18.61
C ILE A 27 3.10 13.86 -18.37
N GLU A 28 3.97 14.81 -18.71
CA GLU A 28 5.42 14.68 -18.55
C GLU A 28 5.89 15.55 -17.40
N ASN A 29 6.42 14.93 -16.37
CA ASN A 29 6.97 15.62 -15.22
C ASN A 29 8.43 16.02 -15.48
N ASP A 30 8.85 17.14 -14.91
CA ASP A 30 10.22 17.67 -14.99
C ASP A 30 11.24 16.86 -14.19
N LYS A 31 10.75 16.06 -13.22
CA LYS A 31 11.56 15.17 -12.37
C LYS A 31 10.74 14.01 -11.81
N ASN A 32 11.41 13.06 -11.20
CA ASN A 32 10.77 11.93 -10.53
C ASN A 32 10.21 12.35 -9.16
N TYR A 33 8.89 12.52 -9.06
CA TYR A 33 8.14 12.82 -7.85
C TYR A 33 7.80 11.57 -7.00
N GLY A 34 8.29 10.40 -7.39
CA GLY A 34 7.92 9.11 -6.79
C GLY A 34 6.52 8.65 -7.23
N TYR A 35 6.08 7.53 -6.67
CA TYR A 35 4.75 6.99 -6.97
C TYR A 35 3.66 7.95 -6.46
N ALA A 36 3.75 8.41 -5.22
CA ALA A 36 2.76 9.27 -4.60
C ALA A 36 2.53 10.58 -5.39
N GLY A 37 3.60 11.31 -5.73
CA GLY A 37 3.50 12.57 -6.46
C GLY A 37 3.04 12.38 -7.90
N GLY A 38 3.58 11.37 -8.61
CA GLY A 38 3.16 11.06 -9.97
C GLY A 38 1.67 10.71 -10.05
N CYS A 39 1.18 9.86 -9.14
CA CYS A 39 -0.25 9.51 -9.08
C CYS A 39 -1.14 10.69 -8.70
N ASN A 40 -0.71 11.59 -7.82
CA ASN A 40 -1.46 12.81 -7.49
C ASN A 40 -1.63 13.71 -8.71
N ILE A 41 -0.56 13.94 -9.48
CA ILE A 41 -0.59 14.74 -10.71
C ILE A 41 -1.57 14.14 -11.73
N GLY A 42 -1.56 12.82 -11.92
CA GLY A 42 -2.54 12.14 -12.76
C GLY A 42 -3.97 12.30 -12.26
N ALA A 43 -4.18 12.16 -10.95
CA ALA A 43 -5.49 12.29 -10.32
C ALA A 43 -6.09 13.70 -10.42
N GLU A 44 -5.26 14.75 -10.34
CA GLU A 44 -5.68 16.13 -10.55
C GLU A 44 -6.17 16.38 -11.98
N ALA A 45 -5.58 15.70 -12.96
CA ALA A 45 -5.93 15.82 -14.37
C ALA A 45 -7.13 14.97 -14.77
N ALA A 46 -7.62 14.10 -13.88
CA ALA A 46 -8.73 13.17 -14.13
C ALA A 46 -10.10 13.81 -13.89
N SER A 47 -11.08 13.43 -14.72
CA SER A 47 -12.45 13.94 -14.69
C SER A 47 -13.49 12.91 -14.24
N GLY A 48 -13.18 11.60 -14.30
CA GLY A 48 -14.08 10.51 -13.95
C GLY A 48 -14.50 10.50 -12.47
N ASP A 49 -15.62 9.86 -12.14
CA ASP A 49 -16.12 9.70 -10.77
C ASP A 49 -15.25 8.75 -9.95
N PHE A 50 -14.58 7.84 -10.61
CA PHE A 50 -13.64 6.88 -10.02
C PHE A 50 -12.25 7.09 -10.59
N LEU A 51 -11.24 6.94 -9.74
CA LEU A 51 -9.84 6.85 -10.13
C LEU A 51 -9.39 5.40 -10.05
N ILE A 52 -8.73 4.91 -11.10
CA ILE A 52 -8.02 3.65 -11.06
C ILE A 52 -6.53 3.95 -11.14
N PHE A 53 -5.81 3.62 -10.08
CA PHE A 53 -4.35 3.62 -10.09
C PHE A 53 -3.89 2.26 -10.57
N LEU A 54 -3.08 2.24 -11.61
CA LEU A 54 -2.64 1.01 -12.29
C LEU A 54 -1.16 1.11 -12.66
N ASN A 55 -0.39 0.15 -12.22
CA ASN A 55 1.01 0.02 -12.65
C ASN A 55 1.09 -0.37 -14.12
N ASN A 56 2.09 0.16 -14.82
CA ASN A 56 2.33 -0.10 -16.24
C ASN A 56 2.91 -1.49 -16.54
N ASP A 57 3.24 -2.28 -15.53
CA ASP A 57 3.76 -3.65 -15.63
C ASP A 57 2.69 -4.71 -15.26
N THR A 58 1.44 -4.42 -15.59
CA THR A 58 0.29 -5.30 -15.34
C THR A 58 -0.40 -5.76 -16.61
N VAL A 59 -1.10 -6.88 -16.51
CA VAL A 59 -2.03 -7.40 -17.51
C VAL A 59 -3.34 -7.77 -16.82
N GLN A 60 -4.46 -7.36 -17.40
CA GLN A 60 -5.76 -7.49 -16.78
C GLN A 60 -6.60 -8.56 -17.49
N GLU A 61 -7.45 -9.27 -16.73
CA GLU A 61 -8.48 -10.11 -17.30
C GLU A 61 -9.63 -9.26 -17.89
N LYS A 62 -10.43 -9.92 -18.75
CA LYS A 62 -11.64 -9.28 -19.31
C LYS A 62 -12.59 -8.90 -18.17
N ASP A 63 -13.31 -7.79 -18.36
CA ASP A 63 -14.35 -7.29 -17.44
C ASP A 63 -13.85 -6.89 -16.02
N TRP A 64 -12.53 -6.79 -15.79
CA TRP A 64 -11.96 -6.45 -14.49
C TRP A 64 -12.46 -5.10 -13.93
N ILE A 65 -12.66 -4.07 -14.79
CA ILE A 65 -13.18 -2.77 -14.36
C ILE A 65 -14.65 -2.88 -13.96
N SER A 66 -15.47 -3.59 -14.74
CA SER A 66 -16.89 -3.73 -14.46
C SER A 66 -17.16 -4.45 -13.14
N ASN A 67 -16.35 -5.44 -12.79
CA ASN A 67 -16.40 -6.09 -11.48
C ASN A 67 -16.06 -5.14 -10.34
N LEU A 68 -15.01 -4.30 -10.48
CA LEU A 68 -14.67 -3.27 -9.50
C LEU A 68 -15.80 -2.25 -9.34
N ILE A 69 -16.37 -1.76 -10.45
CA ILE A 69 -17.51 -0.80 -10.45
C ILE A 69 -18.73 -1.40 -9.74
N LYS A 70 -19.05 -2.66 -10.01
CA LYS A 70 -20.17 -3.35 -9.36
C LYS A 70 -19.98 -3.41 -7.85
N THR A 71 -18.76 -3.68 -7.38
CA THR A 71 -18.47 -3.78 -5.96
C THR A 71 -18.44 -2.41 -5.29
N ILE A 72 -17.78 -1.41 -5.86
CA ILE A 72 -17.72 -0.08 -5.24
C ILE A 72 -19.11 0.60 -5.17
N ASN A 73 -20.02 0.27 -6.08
CA ASN A 73 -21.38 0.80 -6.10
C ASN A 73 -22.38 -0.04 -5.27
N SER A 74 -21.96 -1.16 -4.68
CA SER A 74 -22.86 -1.98 -3.86
C SER A 74 -23.17 -1.38 -2.50
N ASP A 75 -22.30 -0.48 -1.98
CA ASP A 75 -22.52 0.27 -0.75
C ASP A 75 -21.75 1.61 -0.83
N ASP A 76 -22.41 2.70 -0.45
CA ASP A 76 -21.78 4.04 -0.43
C ASP A 76 -20.64 4.18 0.59
N LYS A 77 -20.54 3.27 1.55
CA LYS A 77 -19.42 3.20 2.49
C LYS A 77 -18.14 2.67 1.85
N ILE A 78 -18.22 1.98 0.72
CA ILE A 78 -17.04 1.47 0.02
C ILE A 78 -16.36 2.61 -0.71
N ALA A 79 -15.20 3.03 -0.19
CA ALA A 79 -14.40 4.09 -0.79
C ALA A 79 -13.43 3.58 -1.84
N ALA A 80 -12.86 2.41 -1.62
CA ALA A 80 -11.87 1.82 -2.51
C ALA A 80 -12.04 0.30 -2.65
N VAL A 81 -11.67 -0.22 -3.82
CA VAL A 81 -11.73 -1.66 -4.15
C VAL A 81 -10.47 -2.05 -4.90
N GLN A 82 -9.82 -3.14 -4.51
CA GLN A 82 -8.74 -3.73 -5.29
C GLN A 82 -9.19 -5.03 -6.00
N PRO A 83 -8.59 -5.37 -7.15
CA PRO A 83 -8.72 -6.70 -7.75
C PRO A 83 -7.91 -7.75 -6.97
N LYS A 84 -8.12 -9.02 -7.26
CA LYS A 84 -7.16 -10.08 -6.98
C LYS A 84 -5.92 -9.86 -7.84
N ILE A 85 -4.74 -9.86 -7.22
CA ILE A 85 -3.47 -9.65 -7.92
C ILE A 85 -2.66 -10.93 -7.88
N LEU A 86 -2.40 -11.49 -9.05
CA LEU A 86 -1.63 -12.71 -9.25
C LEU A 86 -0.30 -12.41 -9.94
N ASN A 87 0.66 -13.31 -9.79
CA ASN A 87 1.93 -13.21 -10.46
C ASN A 87 1.77 -13.43 -11.97
N TYR A 88 2.39 -12.60 -12.80
CA TYR A 88 2.29 -12.71 -14.26
C TYR A 88 2.98 -13.96 -14.81
N TYR A 89 4.11 -14.35 -14.23
CA TYR A 89 4.94 -15.46 -14.70
C TYR A 89 4.46 -16.82 -14.18
N ASP A 90 3.81 -16.84 -13.02
CA ASP A 90 3.11 -18.00 -12.46
C ASP A 90 1.72 -17.57 -11.97
N ARG A 91 0.74 -17.71 -12.85
CA ARG A 91 -0.63 -17.23 -12.63
C ARG A 91 -1.39 -17.97 -11.53
N ASN A 92 -0.84 -19.06 -11.00
CA ASN A 92 -1.40 -19.80 -9.88
C ASN A 92 -0.89 -19.28 -8.53
N VAL A 93 0.00 -18.28 -8.50
CA VAL A 93 0.59 -17.74 -7.28
C VAL A 93 0.11 -16.31 -7.05
N PHE A 94 -0.26 -15.99 -5.81
CA PHE A 94 -0.59 -14.62 -5.43
C PHE A 94 0.63 -13.71 -5.59
N ASP A 95 0.39 -12.48 -6.07
CA ASP A 95 1.47 -11.52 -6.24
C ASP A 95 2.00 -10.99 -4.90
N TYR A 96 3.31 -10.72 -4.88
CA TYR A 96 3.98 -10.14 -3.73
C TYR A 96 3.38 -8.79 -3.32
N ALA A 97 2.90 -7.98 -4.27
CA ALA A 97 2.48 -6.60 -4.04
C ALA A 97 1.03 -6.44 -3.56
N GLY A 98 0.31 -7.52 -3.17
CA GLY A 98 -1.02 -7.29 -2.62
C GLY A 98 -2.00 -8.46 -2.60
N GLY A 99 -1.74 -9.55 -3.29
CA GLY A 99 -2.57 -10.76 -3.23
C GLY A 99 -4.07 -10.49 -3.42
N SER A 100 -4.89 -11.04 -2.54
CA SER A 100 -6.37 -10.90 -2.56
C SER A 100 -6.87 -10.09 -1.36
N GLY A 101 -6.38 -8.86 -1.18
CA GLY A 101 -6.75 -7.94 -0.11
C GLY A 101 -5.67 -7.79 0.96
N GLY A 102 -5.37 -6.54 1.29
CA GLY A 102 -4.35 -6.17 2.26
C GLY A 102 -4.86 -6.03 3.69
N HIS A 103 -4.10 -6.50 4.65
CA HIS A 103 -4.33 -6.37 6.09
C HIS A 103 -3.13 -5.72 6.77
N MET A 104 -3.30 -5.30 8.01
CA MET A 104 -2.23 -4.71 8.80
C MET A 104 -2.40 -5.07 10.27
N ASP A 105 -1.30 -5.27 10.97
CA ASP A 105 -1.34 -5.37 12.43
C ASP A 105 -1.32 -3.99 13.08
N ILE A 106 -1.67 -3.92 14.37
CA ILE A 106 -1.68 -2.66 15.12
C ILE A 106 -0.31 -1.99 15.21
N TYR A 107 0.78 -2.72 14.97
CA TYR A 107 2.15 -2.19 14.93
C TYR A 107 2.56 -1.62 13.57
N CYS A 108 1.61 -1.53 12.62
CA CYS A 108 1.82 -1.03 11.26
C CYS A 108 2.73 -1.91 10.39
N PHE A 109 2.66 -3.22 10.57
CA PHE A 109 3.24 -4.18 9.64
C PHE A 109 2.17 -4.69 8.69
N PRO A 110 2.27 -4.41 7.37
CA PRO A 110 1.30 -4.86 6.39
C PRO A 110 1.55 -6.30 5.97
N PHE A 111 0.46 -7.01 5.69
CA PHE A 111 0.42 -8.34 5.11
C PHE A 111 -0.84 -8.47 4.23
N ALA A 112 -0.97 -9.54 3.47
CA ALA A 112 -2.11 -9.72 2.58
C ALA A 112 -2.60 -11.16 2.56
N ARG A 113 -3.85 -11.36 2.16
CA ARG A 113 -4.35 -12.70 1.80
C ARG A 113 -3.58 -13.20 0.58
N GLY A 114 -2.93 -14.34 0.73
CA GLY A 114 -2.05 -14.92 -0.29
C GLY A 114 -0.57 -14.50 -0.18
N ARG A 115 -0.21 -13.57 0.75
CA ARG A 115 1.20 -13.20 0.94
C ARG A 115 1.51 -12.70 2.34
N ILE A 116 2.45 -13.36 3.03
CA ILE A 116 2.99 -12.93 4.32
C ILE A 116 4.52 -12.79 4.20
N PHE A 117 5.05 -11.57 4.30
CA PHE A 117 6.45 -11.24 4.05
C PHE A 117 6.94 -11.79 2.69
N SER A 118 7.90 -12.74 2.71
CA SER A 118 8.43 -13.39 1.51
C SER A 118 7.66 -14.63 1.08
N PHE A 119 6.75 -15.14 1.90
CA PHE A 119 5.95 -16.31 1.57
C PHE A 119 4.74 -15.92 0.73
N GLN A 120 4.59 -16.52 -0.44
CA GLN A 120 3.46 -16.37 -1.35
C GLN A 120 2.71 -17.71 -1.43
N GLU A 121 1.39 -17.66 -1.34
CA GLU A 121 0.51 -18.82 -1.43
C GLU A 121 0.12 -19.08 -2.88
N ASN A 122 -0.21 -20.33 -3.22
CA ASN A 122 -0.92 -20.65 -4.44
C ASN A 122 -2.39 -20.19 -4.34
N ASP A 123 -2.96 -19.75 -5.45
CA ASP A 123 -4.39 -19.47 -5.57
C ASP A 123 -5.14 -20.78 -5.88
N GLU A 124 -5.68 -21.38 -4.84
CA GLU A 124 -6.54 -22.58 -4.91
C GLU A 124 -8.03 -22.21 -4.78
N GLY A 125 -8.36 -20.93 -4.94
CA GLY A 125 -9.71 -20.41 -4.77
C GLY A 125 -10.08 -20.07 -3.31
N GLN A 126 -9.13 -20.23 -2.37
CA GLN A 126 -9.37 -20.02 -0.93
C GLN A 126 -9.73 -18.57 -0.57
N TYR A 127 -9.43 -17.61 -1.47
CA TYR A 127 -9.72 -16.18 -1.29
C TYR A 127 -10.61 -15.60 -2.40
N ASN A 128 -11.55 -16.39 -2.92
CA ASN A 128 -12.51 -15.98 -3.97
C ASN A 128 -13.75 -15.28 -3.42
N ASN A 129 -13.84 -15.02 -2.13
CA ASN A 129 -14.93 -14.24 -1.54
C ASN A 129 -14.56 -12.75 -1.48
N LYS A 130 -15.53 -11.91 -1.84
CA LYS A 130 -15.45 -10.47 -1.59
C LYS A 130 -15.33 -10.25 -0.09
N GLU A 131 -14.40 -9.39 0.30
CA GLU A 131 -14.13 -9.15 1.71
C GLU A 131 -13.63 -7.73 1.94
N LYS A 132 -13.93 -7.22 3.12
CA LYS A 132 -13.36 -6.00 3.62
C LYS A 132 -11.89 -6.22 3.97
N CYS A 133 -11.02 -5.35 3.48
CA CYS A 133 -9.60 -5.38 3.76
C CYS A 133 -9.14 -4.04 4.34
N PHE A 134 -7.95 -3.98 4.93
CA PHE A 134 -7.44 -2.74 5.52
C PHE A 134 -6.81 -1.82 4.48
N TRP A 135 -6.16 -2.36 3.46
CA TRP A 135 -5.53 -1.58 2.40
C TRP A 135 -5.66 -2.25 1.03
N SER A 136 -5.67 -1.42 0.01
CA SER A 136 -5.61 -1.81 -1.40
C SER A 136 -4.21 -1.62 -1.93
N SER A 137 -3.78 -2.51 -2.82
CA SER A 137 -2.44 -2.48 -3.41
C SER A 137 -2.26 -1.32 -4.39
N GLY A 138 -1.14 -0.62 -4.29
CA GLY A 138 -0.72 0.37 -5.29
C GLY A 138 -0.49 -0.20 -6.69
N THR A 139 -0.38 -1.52 -6.85
CA THR A 139 -0.31 -2.16 -8.18
C THR A 139 -1.57 -1.92 -8.99
N CYS A 140 -2.73 -2.08 -8.36
CA CYS A 140 -4.03 -1.79 -8.96
C CYS A 140 -5.10 -1.62 -7.89
N PHE A 141 -5.79 -0.48 -7.89
CA PHE A 141 -7.04 -0.31 -7.15
C PHE A 141 -7.89 0.83 -7.71
N MET A 142 -9.19 0.75 -7.47
CA MET A 142 -10.17 1.78 -7.76
C MET A 142 -10.55 2.51 -6.49
N VAL A 143 -10.73 3.83 -6.56
CA VAL A 143 -11.19 4.67 -5.44
C VAL A 143 -12.18 5.73 -5.94
N ARG A 144 -13.15 6.11 -5.12
CA ARG A 144 -14.02 7.26 -5.42
C ARG A 144 -13.20 8.54 -5.45
N ARG A 145 -13.21 9.26 -6.60
CA ARG A 145 -12.40 10.48 -6.80
C ARG A 145 -12.65 11.53 -5.71
N GLU A 146 -13.91 11.77 -5.37
CA GLU A 146 -14.26 12.71 -4.32
C GLU A 146 -13.63 12.35 -2.98
N LEU A 147 -13.64 11.06 -2.59
CA LEU A 147 -13.07 10.62 -1.32
C LEU A 147 -11.54 10.63 -1.35
N PHE A 148 -10.91 10.34 -2.49
CA PHE A 148 -9.48 10.51 -2.68
C PHE A 148 -9.05 11.96 -2.47
N GLN A 149 -9.76 12.91 -3.09
CA GLN A 149 -9.51 14.34 -2.95
C GLN A 149 -9.76 14.82 -1.51
N LYS A 150 -10.87 14.41 -0.89
CA LYS A 150 -11.21 14.75 0.49
C LYS A 150 -10.21 14.19 1.50
N ALA A 151 -9.65 13.03 1.23
CA ALA A 151 -8.56 12.46 2.01
C ALA A 151 -7.23 13.21 1.81
N GLY A 152 -7.11 14.07 0.80
CA GLY A 152 -5.92 14.87 0.48
C GLY A 152 -4.94 14.15 -0.46
N GLY A 153 -5.40 13.19 -1.26
CA GLY A 153 -4.57 12.42 -2.19
C GLY A 153 -3.56 11.50 -1.50
N PHE A 154 -2.54 11.07 -2.19
CA PHE A 154 -1.41 10.39 -1.57
C PHE A 154 -0.51 11.40 -0.83
N ASP A 155 0.01 11.00 0.31
CA ASP A 155 0.98 11.81 1.06
C ASP A 155 2.37 11.69 0.39
N GLU A 156 2.80 12.73 -0.29
CA GLU A 156 4.06 12.74 -1.06
C GLU A 156 5.32 12.57 -0.21
N SER A 157 5.21 12.76 1.11
CA SER A 157 6.33 12.50 2.02
C SER A 157 6.75 11.01 2.04
N PHE A 158 5.89 10.11 1.59
CA PHE A 158 6.21 8.68 1.43
C PHE A 158 7.12 8.42 0.22
N PHE A 159 7.00 9.19 -0.84
CA PHE A 159 7.68 9.01 -2.12
C PHE A 159 7.23 7.71 -2.84
N ALA A 160 7.41 6.55 -2.23
CA ALA A 160 6.96 5.24 -2.68
C ALA A 160 6.90 4.27 -1.49
N HIS A 161 6.02 3.27 -1.55
CA HIS A 161 5.67 2.29 -0.53
C HIS A 161 4.94 2.87 0.68
N MET A 162 3.84 2.25 1.06
CA MET A 162 2.95 2.59 2.17
C MET A 162 2.02 3.81 1.93
N GLU A 163 2.17 4.58 0.84
CA GLU A 163 1.29 5.71 0.53
C GLU A 163 -0.15 5.27 0.30
N GLU A 164 -0.35 4.12 -0.34
CA GLU A 164 -1.66 3.51 -0.56
C GLU A 164 -2.27 2.97 0.75
N ILE A 165 -1.44 2.41 1.61
CA ILE A 165 -1.85 1.92 2.93
C ILE A 165 -2.27 3.10 3.82
N ASP A 166 -1.50 4.18 3.77
CA ASP A 166 -1.82 5.42 4.48
C ASP A 166 -3.10 6.07 3.96
N LEU A 167 -3.32 6.09 2.65
CA LEU A 167 -4.57 6.56 2.05
C LEU A 167 -5.75 5.74 2.57
N CYS A 168 -5.65 4.41 2.54
CA CYS A 168 -6.70 3.53 3.04
C CYS A 168 -6.98 3.75 4.52
N TRP A 169 -5.95 3.95 5.35
CA TRP A 169 -6.13 4.33 6.76
C TRP A 169 -6.90 5.65 6.89
N ARG A 170 -6.59 6.66 6.07
CA ARG A 170 -7.32 7.93 6.06
C ARG A 170 -8.78 7.75 5.65
N LEU A 171 -9.08 6.88 4.69
CA LEU A 171 -10.45 6.54 4.31
C LEU A 171 -11.20 5.87 5.48
N TYR A 172 -10.56 4.93 6.19
CA TYR A 172 -11.11 4.37 7.43
C TYR A 172 -11.35 5.43 8.51
N ALA A 173 -10.41 6.36 8.68
CA ALA A 173 -10.55 7.45 9.64
C ALA A 173 -11.71 8.40 9.32
N MET A 174 -12.12 8.49 8.07
CA MET A 174 -13.31 9.21 7.60
C MET A 174 -14.60 8.38 7.71
N GLY A 175 -14.53 7.11 8.14
CA GLY A 175 -15.69 6.22 8.32
C GLY A 175 -16.05 5.37 7.11
N PHE A 176 -15.19 5.30 6.10
CA PHE A 176 -15.37 4.50 4.90
C PHE A 176 -14.67 3.14 5.00
N GLU A 177 -14.84 2.32 3.99
CA GLU A 177 -14.35 0.95 3.92
C GLU A 177 -13.53 0.72 2.65
N VAL A 178 -12.64 -0.27 2.73
CA VAL A 178 -11.82 -0.76 1.61
C VAL A 178 -12.12 -2.23 1.41
N TRP A 179 -12.31 -2.64 0.16
CA TRP A 179 -12.75 -4.00 -0.18
C TRP A 179 -11.84 -4.62 -1.24
N VAL A 180 -11.86 -5.95 -1.32
CA VAL A 180 -11.28 -6.72 -2.43
C VAL A 180 -12.40 -7.36 -3.24
N GLU A 181 -12.26 -7.33 -4.58
CA GLU A 181 -13.13 -7.98 -5.56
C GLU A 181 -12.34 -9.07 -6.29
N PRO A 182 -12.46 -10.35 -5.88
CA PRO A 182 -11.66 -11.42 -6.47
C PRO A 182 -12.05 -11.83 -7.89
N ASP A 183 -13.28 -11.51 -8.35
CA ASP A 183 -13.70 -11.74 -9.73
C ASP A 183 -13.08 -10.72 -10.70
N SER A 184 -12.44 -9.69 -10.18
CA SER A 184 -11.56 -8.79 -10.91
C SER A 184 -10.11 -9.27 -10.74
N VAL A 185 -9.45 -9.69 -11.83
CA VAL A 185 -8.12 -10.28 -11.78
C VAL A 185 -7.12 -9.44 -12.56
N VAL A 186 -5.98 -9.19 -11.94
CA VAL A 186 -4.83 -8.48 -12.51
C VAL A 186 -3.57 -9.29 -12.30
N TYR A 187 -2.78 -9.48 -13.36
CA TYR A 187 -1.47 -10.12 -13.32
C TYR A 187 -0.37 -9.07 -13.30
N HIS A 188 0.56 -9.18 -12.36
CA HIS A 188 1.64 -8.21 -12.16
C HIS A 188 3.01 -8.84 -12.48
N LYS A 189 3.82 -8.15 -13.30
CA LYS A 189 5.14 -8.63 -13.70
C LYS A 189 6.20 -8.49 -12.60
N ASN A 190 5.93 -7.64 -11.63
CA ASN A 190 6.69 -7.42 -10.40
C ASN A 190 8.20 -7.10 -10.54
N ALA A 191 8.72 -6.33 -9.60
CA ALA A 191 10.16 -6.07 -9.40
C ALA A 191 10.91 -5.30 -10.50
N LEU A 192 10.22 -4.64 -11.44
CA LEU A 192 10.91 -3.86 -12.48
C LEU A 192 11.45 -2.53 -11.97
N THR A 193 10.82 -1.93 -10.94
CA THR A 193 11.14 -0.56 -10.49
C THR A 193 12.16 -0.52 -9.34
N LEU A 194 12.01 -1.37 -8.31
CA LEU A 194 12.91 -1.42 -7.15
C LEU A 194 13.20 -2.89 -6.78
N PRO A 195 14.48 -3.33 -6.86
CA PRO A 195 14.85 -4.68 -6.45
C PRO A 195 14.40 -4.99 -5.01
N MET A 196 13.88 -6.19 -4.78
CA MET A 196 13.20 -6.61 -3.55
C MET A 196 14.06 -6.37 -2.28
N TYR A 197 15.34 -6.65 -2.34
CA TYR A 197 16.29 -6.54 -1.22
C TYR A 197 17.22 -5.31 -1.34
N SER A 198 16.75 -4.23 -1.98
CA SER A 198 17.54 -3.02 -2.07
C SER A 198 17.50 -2.20 -0.77
N HIS A 199 18.62 -1.54 -0.43
CA HIS A 199 18.71 -0.62 0.70
C HIS A 199 17.59 0.44 0.68
N LYS A 200 17.28 0.99 -0.53
CA LYS A 200 16.23 2.01 -0.68
C LYS A 200 14.85 1.46 -0.30
N LYS A 201 14.52 0.22 -0.71
CA LYS A 201 13.24 -0.43 -0.38
C LYS A 201 13.11 -0.72 1.11
N TYR A 202 14.15 -1.27 1.74
CA TYR A 202 14.20 -1.46 3.19
C TYR A 202 14.00 -0.13 3.93
N TYR A 203 14.78 0.89 3.56
CA TYR A 203 14.67 2.22 4.18
C TYR A 203 13.25 2.80 4.07
N LEU A 204 12.65 2.78 2.88
CA LEU A 204 11.30 3.31 2.68
C LEU A 204 10.26 2.53 3.50
N ASN A 205 10.33 1.20 3.53
CA ASN A 205 9.38 0.39 4.28
C ASN A 205 9.44 0.70 5.79
N HIS A 206 10.61 0.76 6.40
CA HIS A 206 10.76 1.09 7.83
C HIS A 206 10.37 2.54 8.12
N ARG A 207 10.90 3.50 7.35
CA ARG A 207 10.60 4.92 7.52
C ARG A 207 9.10 5.22 7.38
N ASN A 208 8.49 4.72 6.31
CA ASN A 208 7.11 5.04 5.97
C ASN A 208 6.13 4.40 6.95
N SER A 209 6.39 3.16 7.36
CA SER A 209 5.59 2.47 8.38
C SER A 209 5.65 3.20 9.73
N LEU A 210 6.82 3.70 10.15
CA LEU A 210 6.97 4.52 11.36
C LEU A 210 6.30 5.90 11.20
N LEU A 211 6.44 6.54 10.04
CA LEU A 211 5.78 7.81 9.72
C LEU A 211 4.25 7.67 9.78
N MET A 212 3.72 6.58 9.23
CA MET A 212 2.30 6.27 9.28
C MET A 212 1.81 6.06 10.71
N LEU A 213 2.53 5.28 11.52
CA LEU A 213 2.22 5.07 12.95
C LEU A 213 2.17 6.39 13.71
N LEU A 214 3.23 7.19 13.60
CA LEU A 214 3.35 8.46 14.31
C LEU A 214 2.38 9.53 13.80
N GLY A 215 2.03 9.49 12.52
CA GLY A 215 1.11 10.43 11.88
C GLY A 215 -0.36 10.16 12.17
N ASN A 216 -0.77 8.89 12.23
CA ASN A 216 -2.17 8.50 12.19
C ASN A 216 -2.74 8.08 13.56
N TYR A 217 -1.96 7.49 14.46
CA TYR A 217 -2.45 7.19 15.80
C TYR A 217 -2.58 8.44 16.70
N SER A 218 -3.51 8.40 17.64
CA SER A 218 -3.58 9.36 18.74
C SER A 218 -2.33 9.32 19.61
N ILE A 219 -2.03 10.40 20.33
CA ILE A 219 -0.84 10.47 21.20
C ILE A 219 -0.80 9.31 22.20
N LYS A 220 -1.96 8.98 22.82
CA LYS A 220 -2.06 7.83 23.74
C LYS A 220 -1.60 6.52 23.07
N ASN A 221 -2.08 6.25 21.87
CA ASN A 221 -1.77 5.00 21.16
C ASN A 221 -0.34 5.00 20.59
N ILE A 222 0.23 6.17 20.27
CA ILE A 222 1.66 6.26 19.93
C ILE A 222 2.52 5.73 21.07
N PHE A 223 2.23 6.06 22.33
CA PHE A 223 2.99 5.52 23.45
C PHE A 223 2.72 4.03 23.67
N LEU A 224 1.47 3.60 23.61
CA LEU A 224 1.09 2.19 23.86
C LEU A 224 1.60 1.24 22.77
N ILE A 225 1.56 1.65 21.51
CA ILE A 225 1.91 0.84 20.35
C ILE A 225 3.33 1.11 19.88
N GLY A 226 3.77 2.36 19.96
CA GLY A 226 5.10 2.78 19.48
C GLY A 226 6.24 2.20 20.30
N ILE A 227 6.09 2.00 21.63
CA ILE A 227 7.13 1.38 22.45
C ILE A 227 7.36 -0.08 22.02
N PRO A 228 6.34 -0.97 21.96
CA PRO A 228 6.51 -2.31 21.41
C PRO A 228 7.03 -2.31 19.96
N ARG A 229 6.56 -1.38 19.12
CA ARG A 229 7.06 -1.24 17.75
C ARG A 229 8.56 -0.94 17.71
N LEU A 230 9.07 -0.03 18.55
CA LEU A 230 10.49 0.26 18.63
C LEU A 230 11.32 -0.93 19.12
N ILE A 231 10.77 -1.76 20.01
CA ILE A 231 11.40 -3.03 20.41
C ILE A 231 11.52 -3.96 19.19
N LEU A 232 10.47 -4.08 18.36
CA LEU A 232 10.52 -4.88 17.14
C LEU A 232 11.57 -4.34 16.15
N GLU A 233 11.73 -3.01 16.03
CA GLU A 233 12.79 -2.41 15.21
C GLU A 233 14.19 -2.76 15.72
N LYS A 234 14.40 -2.73 17.04
CA LYS A 234 15.68 -3.14 17.66
C LYS A 234 15.97 -4.62 17.41
N ILE A 235 14.96 -5.47 17.51
CA ILE A 235 15.09 -6.91 17.19
C ILE A 235 15.45 -7.08 15.72
N ALA A 236 14.82 -6.35 14.80
CA ALA A 236 15.14 -6.39 13.37
C ALA A 236 16.58 -5.92 13.09
N CYS A 237 17.05 -4.86 13.75
CA CYS A 237 18.43 -4.42 13.70
C CYS A 237 19.41 -5.53 14.14
N PHE A 238 19.16 -6.14 15.29
CA PHE A 238 19.99 -7.21 15.83
C PHE A 238 20.01 -8.44 14.91
N TYR A 239 18.82 -8.84 14.43
CA TYR A 239 18.69 -9.93 13.46
C TYR A 239 19.48 -9.66 12.17
N SER A 240 19.42 -8.43 11.65
CA SER A 240 20.18 -8.05 10.44
C SER A 240 21.71 -8.16 10.65
N ILE A 241 22.21 -7.84 11.85
CA ILE A 241 23.62 -8.03 12.21
C ILE A 241 23.98 -9.53 12.23
N LEU A 242 23.16 -10.36 12.88
CA LEU A 242 23.37 -11.80 12.95
C LEU A 242 23.38 -12.47 11.55
N MET A 243 22.54 -11.96 10.66
CA MET A 243 22.44 -12.45 9.27
C MET A 243 23.46 -11.79 8.32
N LEU A 244 24.33 -10.90 8.84
CA LEU A 244 25.28 -10.11 8.06
C LEU A 244 24.64 -9.26 6.95
N ASP A 245 23.35 -8.93 7.09
CA ASP A 245 22.63 -8.04 6.15
C ASP A 245 22.82 -6.58 6.52
N TRP A 246 24.00 -6.05 6.18
CA TRP A 246 24.37 -4.66 6.43
C TRP A 246 23.48 -3.65 5.68
N ARG A 247 22.89 -4.06 4.55
CA ARG A 247 21.95 -3.21 3.79
C ARG A 247 20.67 -2.98 4.58
N HIS A 248 20.10 -4.03 5.16
CA HIS A 248 18.91 -3.93 6.00
C HIS A 248 19.23 -3.18 7.30
N PHE A 249 20.30 -3.53 7.99
CA PHE A 249 20.73 -2.86 9.21
C PHE A 249 20.87 -1.34 9.04
N THR A 250 21.64 -0.90 8.04
CA THR A 250 21.86 0.54 7.80
C THR A 250 20.58 1.25 7.33
N ALA A 251 19.68 0.56 6.62
CA ALA A 251 18.39 1.08 6.22
C ALA A 251 17.48 1.36 7.43
N ILE A 252 17.43 0.43 8.41
CA ILE A 252 16.67 0.62 9.65
C ILE A 252 17.23 1.82 10.43
N LEU A 253 18.55 1.88 10.67
CA LEU A 253 19.15 3.01 11.37
C LEU A 253 18.84 4.34 10.68
N ARG A 254 19.00 4.41 9.35
CA ARG A 254 18.67 5.60 8.56
C ARG A 254 17.21 6.00 8.71
N SER A 255 16.28 5.04 8.76
CA SER A 255 14.85 5.32 8.95
C SER A 255 14.58 5.93 10.34
N LEU A 256 15.17 5.39 11.40
CA LEU A 256 15.04 5.91 12.75
C LEU A 256 15.63 7.32 12.88
N PHE A 257 16.83 7.56 12.34
CA PHE A 257 17.42 8.89 12.30
C PHE A 257 16.52 9.87 11.53
N TRP A 258 15.99 9.46 10.39
CA TRP A 258 15.12 10.33 9.63
C TRP A 258 13.88 10.75 10.45
N ILE A 259 13.22 9.82 11.14
CA ILE A 259 12.06 10.10 11.99
C ILE A 259 12.43 11.12 13.10
N ILE A 260 13.58 10.98 13.73
CA ILE A 260 14.02 11.88 14.80
C ILE A 260 14.29 13.29 14.27
N PHE A 261 14.90 13.42 13.09
CA PHE A 261 15.30 14.71 12.54
C PHE A 261 14.23 15.40 11.67
N HIS A 262 13.06 14.75 11.46
CA HIS A 262 11.98 15.35 10.67
C HIS A 262 10.64 15.47 11.44
N PRO A 263 10.62 16.00 12.66
CA PRO A 263 9.39 16.13 13.45
C PRO A 263 8.34 17.00 12.74
N ASN A 264 8.77 17.98 11.95
CA ASN A 264 7.87 18.86 11.19
C ASN A 264 7.02 18.10 10.17
N VAL A 265 7.57 17.09 9.51
CA VAL A 265 6.83 16.23 8.56
C VAL A 265 5.75 15.44 9.32
N ILE A 266 6.12 14.85 10.46
CA ILE A 266 5.19 14.11 11.31
C ILE A 266 4.06 15.03 11.82
N MET A 267 4.39 16.23 12.29
CA MET A 267 3.39 17.20 12.76
C MET A 267 2.47 17.69 11.64
N LYS A 268 3.01 17.95 10.43
CA LYS A 268 2.20 18.31 9.27
C LYS A 268 1.22 17.20 8.93
N LYS A 269 1.69 15.95 8.88
CA LYS A 269 0.84 14.77 8.65
C LYS A 269 -0.25 14.64 9.71
N ARG A 270 0.08 14.73 11.00
CA ARG A 270 -0.90 14.70 12.09
C ARG A 270 -1.97 15.78 11.95
N LYS A 271 -1.56 17.02 11.63
CA LYS A 271 -2.48 18.15 11.41
C LYS A 271 -3.42 17.88 10.24
N SER A 272 -2.93 17.33 9.13
CA SER A 272 -3.77 16.95 7.98
C SER A 272 -4.73 15.82 8.35
N PHE A 273 -4.25 14.77 9.00
CA PHE A 273 -5.05 13.64 9.45
C PHE A 273 -6.15 14.04 10.43
N SER A 274 -5.85 14.93 11.38
CA SER A 274 -6.84 15.39 12.37
C SER A 274 -8.03 16.15 11.77
N LYS A 275 -7.87 16.77 10.60
CA LYS A 275 -8.93 17.52 9.90
C LYS A 275 -9.98 16.60 9.27
N ILE A 276 -9.59 15.40 8.87
CA ILE A 276 -10.46 14.46 8.14
C ILE A 276 -11.00 13.34 9.05
N ARG A 277 -10.40 13.16 10.21
CA ARG A 277 -10.72 12.07 11.11
C ARG A 277 -12.06 12.26 11.80
N THR A 278 -12.99 11.32 11.63
CA THR A 278 -14.31 11.29 12.24
C THR A 278 -14.48 10.15 13.25
N ILE A 279 -13.63 9.11 13.21
CA ILE A 279 -13.73 7.93 14.08
C ILE A 279 -12.48 7.74 14.95
N THR A 280 -12.64 7.02 16.06
CA THR A 280 -11.56 6.79 17.04
C THR A 280 -10.57 5.73 16.57
N ASP A 281 -9.33 5.74 17.13
CA ASP A 281 -8.35 4.67 16.91
C ASP A 281 -8.93 3.28 17.24
N LYS A 282 -9.69 3.16 18.35
CA LYS A 282 -10.31 1.89 18.73
C LYS A 282 -11.14 1.32 17.58
N LYS A 283 -11.96 2.16 16.95
CA LYS A 283 -12.82 1.73 15.84
C LYS A 283 -12.02 1.37 14.59
N ILE A 284 -10.94 2.10 14.31
CA ILE A 284 -10.03 1.77 13.19
C ILE A 284 -9.31 0.45 13.46
N MET A 285 -8.80 0.26 14.68
CA MET A 285 -8.07 -0.93 15.09
C MET A 285 -8.93 -2.21 15.07
N GLU A 286 -10.27 -2.12 15.11
CA GLU A 286 -11.16 -3.26 14.90
C GLU A 286 -10.97 -3.92 13.53
N ASN A 287 -10.42 -3.19 12.54
CA ASN A 287 -10.09 -3.69 11.20
C ASN A 287 -8.62 -4.12 11.07
N MET A 288 -7.86 -4.12 12.16
CA MET A 288 -6.47 -4.51 12.21
C MET A 288 -6.27 -5.78 13.05
N MET A 289 -5.24 -6.53 12.74
CA MET A 289 -4.83 -7.65 13.60
C MET A 289 -4.25 -7.13 14.92
N GLN A 290 -4.79 -7.62 16.04
CA GLN A 290 -4.41 -7.19 17.38
C GLN A 290 -3.07 -7.77 17.87
N SER A 291 -2.55 -8.80 17.21
CA SER A 291 -1.27 -9.46 17.51
C SER A 291 -0.23 -9.08 16.44
N SER A 292 1.05 -9.23 16.74
CA SER A 292 2.12 -8.94 15.79
C SER A 292 2.25 -10.02 14.72
N ILE A 293 2.15 -9.63 13.44
CA ILE A 293 2.43 -10.50 12.30
C ILE A 293 3.89 -10.96 12.27
N VAL A 294 4.80 -10.09 12.73
CA VAL A 294 6.24 -10.40 12.82
C VAL A 294 6.48 -11.57 13.78
N ILE A 295 5.85 -11.55 14.95
CA ILE A 295 5.96 -12.65 15.92
C ILE A 295 5.34 -13.93 15.36
N LYS A 296 4.13 -13.85 14.78
CA LYS A 296 3.46 -15.01 14.18
C LYS A 296 4.32 -15.66 13.10
N TYR A 297 4.88 -14.86 12.21
CA TYR A 297 5.68 -15.37 11.08
C TYR A 297 7.05 -15.89 11.50
N TYR A 298 7.86 -15.07 12.18
CA TYR A 298 9.25 -15.42 12.48
C TYR A 298 9.40 -16.36 13.66
N LEU A 299 8.60 -16.18 14.73
CA LEU A 299 8.73 -16.97 15.97
C LEU A 299 7.80 -18.18 15.95
N LEU A 300 6.52 -18.00 15.60
CA LEU A 300 5.53 -19.09 15.58
C LEU A 300 5.49 -19.85 14.25
N LYS A 301 6.28 -19.44 13.24
CA LYS A 301 6.41 -20.08 11.91
C LYS A 301 5.10 -20.21 11.14
N LYS A 302 4.12 -19.34 11.42
CA LYS A 302 2.87 -19.26 10.67
C LYS A 302 3.10 -18.49 9.39
N GLN A 303 2.94 -19.11 8.23
CA GLN A 303 3.31 -18.53 6.94
C GLN A 303 2.08 -18.23 6.05
N ALA A 304 1.07 -19.09 6.05
CA ALA A 304 -0.15 -18.84 5.29
C ALA A 304 -1.11 -17.92 6.05
N TYR A 305 -1.92 -17.16 5.31
CA TYR A 305 -2.86 -16.20 5.91
C TYR A 305 -3.87 -16.87 6.85
N LEU A 306 -4.41 -18.03 6.46
CA LEU A 306 -5.35 -18.77 7.31
C LEU A 306 -4.71 -19.28 8.61
N ASP A 307 -3.42 -19.67 8.57
CA ASP A 307 -2.68 -20.06 9.78
C ASP A 307 -2.52 -18.90 10.76
N ILE A 308 -2.33 -17.69 10.20
CA ILE A 308 -2.18 -16.46 10.99
C ILE A 308 -3.46 -16.09 11.73
N LEU A 309 -4.63 -16.36 11.16
CA LEU A 309 -5.91 -16.11 11.79
C LEU A 309 -6.27 -17.17 12.83
N SER A 310 -5.73 -18.38 12.71
CA SER A 310 -5.94 -19.43 13.72
C SER A 310 -5.34 -19.01 15.06
N LYS A 311 -6.10 -19.29 16.16
CA LYS A 311 -5.70 -18.95 17.55
C LYS A 311 -4.43 -19.66 17.95
#